data_b47bbfb04963dad0824a29b4658a4734
#
_entry.id   b47bbfb04963dad0824a29b4658a4734
#
_cell.length_a   1.000
_cell.length_b   1.000
_cell.length_c   1.000
_cell.angle_alpha   90.00
_cell.angle_beta   90.00
_cell.angle_gamma   90.00
#
_symmetry.space_group_name_H-M   'P 1'
#
loop_
_entity.id
_entity.type
_entity.pdbx_description
1 polymer ?
#
loop_
_entity_poly.entity_id
_entity_poly.type
_entity_poly.pdbx_seq_one_letter_code
_entity_poly.pdbx_strand_id
1 'polypeptide(L)'
;MMSFFRNGRPSKALNRVDPRRLGFHVAPEVKASLHPDGVVLIHLGKGTVFSANRVGAMIWNGAAERWSLERVAESISSEFHIPAQTVEQDAAEFLAQLEAEGLLVSDAS
;
A
#
# COMPACT_ATOMS: atom_id res chain seq x y z
N MET A 1 14.72 1.09 4.14
CA MET A 1 14.21 0.36 3.62
C MET A 1 13.02 -0.09 4.19
N MET A 2 12.12 -0.45 3.64
CA MET A 2 11.03 -0.77 4.25
C MET A 2 10.86 -2.13 4.47
N SER A 3 11.58 -2.97 4.72
CA SER A 3 11.39 -4.26 4.95
C SER A 3 10.85 -4.53 6.20
N PHE A 4 9.64 -4.72 6.44
CA PHE A 4 9.18 -4.91 7.71
C PHE A 4 9.03 -6.31 7.95
N PHE A 5 8.37 -7.11 7.32
CA PHE A 5 8.28 -8.41 7.70
C PHE A 5 7.48 -8.95 6.66
N ARG A 6 7.26 -10.14 6.61
CA ARG A 6 6.67 -10.67 5.67
C ARG A 6 5.56 -11.23 5.98
N ASN A 7 4.65 -11.52 5.49
CA ASN A 7 3.64 -11.98 5.99
C ASN A 7 3.05 -12.87 5.14
N GLY A 8 3.25 -13.56 4.67
CA GLY A 8 2.76 -14.54 4.04
C GLY A 8 1.37 -14.60 3.71
N ARG A 9 0.73 -13.87 3.39
CA ARG A 9 -0.48 -13.88 3.19
C ARG A 9 -0.94 -14.72 2.17
N PRO A 10 -1.74 -15.43 2.26
CA PRO A 10 -2.25 -16.31 1.38
C PRO A 10 -2.83 -15.65 0.23
N SER A 11 -2.75 -16.24 -0.82
CA SER A 11 -3.20 -15.59 -1.86
C SER A 11 -4.52 -16.04 -2.33
N LYS A 12 -5.25 -16.78 -1.53
CA LYS A 12 -6.46 -17.18 -1.91
C LYS A 12 -7.27 -16.00 -2.28
N ALA A 13 -6.93 -14.88 -1.83
CA ALA A 13 -7.71 -13.74 -2.10
C ALA A 13 -7.66 -13.40 -3.55
N LEU A 14 -6.62 -13.75 -4.20
CA LEU A 14 -6.49 -13.39 -5.57
C LEU A 14 -7.41 -14.17 -6.46
N ASN A 15 -8.05 -15.15 -5.93
CA ASN A 15 -8.93 -15.91 -6.75
C ASN A 15 -10.19 -15.16 -7.05
N ARG A 16 -10.46 -14.14 -6.23
CA ARG A 16 -11.65 -13.48 -6.40
C ARG A 16 -11.48 -12.12 -6.96
N VAL A 17 -10.38 -11.50 -6.98
CA VAL A 17 -10.18 -10.18 -7.47
C VAL A 17 -9.28 -10.21 -8.66
N ASP A 18 -9.30 -9.18 -9.44
CA ASP A 18 -8.43 -9.02 -10.59
C ASP A 18 -6.99 -9.13 -10.10
N PRO A 19 -6.23 -10.09 -10.54
CA PRO A 19 -4.86 -10.25 -10.05
C PRO A 19 -3.96 -9.07 -10.39
N ARG A 20 -4.39 -8.18 -11.26
CA ARG A 20 -3.57 -7.03 -11.54
C ARG A 20 -3.79 -5.90 -10.55
N ARG A 21 -4.72 -6.05 -9.63
CA ARG A 21 -4.94 -5.03 -8.63
C ARG A 21 -4.26 -5.42 -7.35
N LEU A 22 -4.03 -4.42 -6.50
CA LEU A 22 -3.37 -4.70 -5.25
C LEU A 22 -4.20 -5.55 -4.29
N GLY A 23 -5.48 -5.57 -4.44
CA GLY A 23 -6.31 -6.40 -3.57
C GLY A 23 -6.71 -5.72 -2.27
N PHE A 24 -6.55 -4.42 -2.19
CA PHE A 24 -6.92 -3.68 -1.01
C PHE A 24 -7.73 -2.45 -1.39
N HIS A 25 -8.47 -1.93 -0.44
CA HIS A 25 -9.10 -0.63 -0.62
C HIS A 25 -8.97 0.14 0.68
N VAL A 26 -9.15 1.44 0.60
CA VAL A 26 -8.98 2.30 1.76
C VAL A 26 -10.12 2.08 2.74
N ALA A 27 -9.78 1.95 4.01
CA ALA A 27 -10.80 1.77 5.04
C ALA A 27 -11.69 3.01 5.13
N PRO A 28 -12.95 2.84 5.48
CA PRO A 28 -13.91 3.94 5.37
C PRO A 28 -13.63 5.14 6.25
N GLU A 29 -12.97 4.97 7.35
CA GLU A 29 -12.76 6.09 8.26
C GLU A 29 -11.37 6.69 8.16
N VAL A 30 -10.71 6.53 7.04
CA VAL A 30 -9.36 7.03 6.86
C VAL A 30 -9.37 8.27 5.99
N LYS A 31 -8.64 9.28 6.44
CA LYS A 31 -8.42 10.49 5.68
C LYS A 31 -6.95 10.57 5.34
N ALA A 32 -6.64 10.99 4.14
CA ALA A 32 -5.27 11.10 3.70
C ALA A 32 -4.94 12.54 3.35
N SER A 33 -3.77 12.98 3.77
CA SER A 33 -3.30 14.31 3.42
C SER A 33 -1.99 14.12 2.67
N LEU A 34 -1.98 14.44 1.39
CA LEU A 34 -0.81 14.24 0.55
C LEU A 34 0.07 15.47 0.54
N HIS A 35 1.34 15.27 0.64
CA HIS A 35 2.32 16.34 0.64
C HIS A 35 3.43 15.98 -0.34
N PRO A 36 4.22 16.94 -0.77
CA PRO A 36 5.27 16.61 -1.74
C PRO A 36 6.24 15.54 -1.28
N ASP A 37 6.47 15.43 0.01
CA ASP A 37 7.42 14.45 0.51
C ASP A 37 6.79 13.31 1.29
N GLY A 38 5.51 13.14 1.19
CA GLY A 38 4.91 11.99 1.88
C GLY A 38 3.41 12.11 2.05
N VAL A 39 2.89 11.30 2.95
CA VAL A 39 1.46 11.27 3.20
C VAL A 39 1.23 11.12 4.70
N VAL A 40 0.19 11.74 5.19
CA VAL A 40 -0.25 11.55 6.56
C VAL A 40 -1.63 10.92 6.49
N LEU A 41 -1.80 9.80 7.17
CA LEU A 41 -3.06 9.07 7.18
C LEU A 41 -3.64 9.14 8.59
N ILE A 42 -4.91 9.46 8.67
CA ILE A 42 -5.57 9.56 9.95
C ILE A 42 -6.74 8.60 9.96
N HIS A 43 -6.77 7.74 10.96
CA HIS A 43 -7.90 6.83 11.13
C HIS A 43 -8.83 7.46 12.16
N LEU A 44 -9.94 7.98 11.69
CA LEU A 44 -10.84 8.71 12.57
C LEU A 44 -11.43 7.82 13.64
N GLY A 45 -11.78 6.61 13.29
CA GLY A 45 -12.40 5.73 14.25
C GLY A 45 -11.47 5.30 15.37
N LYS A 46 -10.17 5.15 15.05
CA LYS A 46 -9.23 4.72 16.07
C LYS A 46 -8.47 5.88 16.69
N GLY A 47 -8.56 7.04 16.11
CA GLY A 47 -7.83 8.19 16.63
C GLY A 47 -6.33 8.06 16.44
N THR A 48 -5.88 7.35 15.40
CA THR A 48 -4.46 7.14 15.18
C THR A 48 -3.97 7.86 13.93
N VAL A 49 -2.69 8.15 13.90
CA VAL A 49 -2.06 8.85 12.80
C VAL A 49 -0.89 8.01 12.32
N PHE A 50 -0.74 7.92 11.02
CA PHE A 50 0.35 7.16 10.43
C PHE A 50 0.92 8.03 9.32
N SER A 51 2.23 8.17 9.25
CA SER A 51 2.81 8.95 8.16
C SER A 51 3.83 8.12 7.43
N ALA A 52 4.04 8.45 6.17
CA ALA A 52 5.00 7.74 5.34
C ALA A 52 5.68 8.74 4.43
N ASN A 53 6.85 8.35 3.95
CA ASN A 53 7.62 9.19 3.05
C ASN A 53 7.03 9.14 1.64
N ARG A 54 7.74 9.72 0.69
CA ARG A 54 7.21 9.80 -0.66
C ARG A 54 6.98 8.44 -1.30
N VAL A 55 7.87 7.49 -1.08
CA VAL A 55 7.68 6.16 -1.64
C VAL A 55 6.42 5.53 -1.04
N GLY A 56 6.26 5.65 0.28
CA GLY A 56 5.04 5.13 0.91
C GLY A 56 3.80 5.84 0.41
N ALA A 57 3.90 7.14 0.13
CA ALA A 57 2.77 7.87 -0.40
C ALA A 57 2.39 7.37 -1.78
N MET A 58 3.37 6.99 -2.60
CA MET A 58 3.07 6.45 -3.92
C MET A 58 2.39 5.09 -3.82
N ILE A 59 2.82 4.28 -2.87
CA ILE A 59 2.19 2.98 -2.67
C ILE A 59 0.75 3.18 -2.17
N TRP A 60 0.56 4.09 -1.23
CA TRP A 60 -0.76 4.37 -0.72
C TRP A 60 -1.68 4.85 -1.84
N ASN A 61 -1.17 5.77 -2.65
CA ASN A 61 -1.97 6.31 -3.74
C ASN A 61 -2.34 5.21 -4.74
N GLY A 62 -1.41 4.31 -5.01
CA GLY A 62 -1.70 3.20 -5.90
C GLY A 62 -2.82 2.32 -5.34
N ALA A 63 -2.81 2.07 -4.04
CA ALA A 63 -3.87 1.28 -3.43
C ALA A 63 -5.20 2.02 -3.50
N ALA A 64 -5.18 3.32 -3.24
CA ALA A 64 -6.41 4.11 -3.27
C ALA A 64 -6.99 4.18 -4.68
N GLU A 65 -6.11 4.20 -5.69
CA GLU A 65 -6.57 4.25 -7.06
C GLU A 65 -6.79 2.85 -7.65
N ARG A 66 -6.58 1.84 -6.89
CA ARG A 66 -6.80 0.45 -7.29
C ARG A 66 -5.87 0.03 -8.43
N TRP A 67 -4.64 0.47 -8.38
CA TRP A 67 -3.66 0.08 -9.38
C TRP A 67 -3.15 -1.33 -9.07
N SER A 68 -2.45 -1.93 -10.02
CA SER A 68 -1.79 -3.21 -9.77
C SER A 68 -0.47 -2.96 -9.06
N LEU A 69 0.02 -3.98 -8.40
CA LEU A 69 1.32 -3.87 -7.74
C LEU A 69 2.40 -3.59 -8.77
N GLU A 70 2.29 -4.21 -9.93
CA GLU A 70 3.26 -4.02 -10.98
C GLU A 70 3.31 -2.55 -11.41
N ARG A 71 2.17 -1.93 -11.56
CA ARG A 71 2.12 -0.54 -11.97
C ARG A 71 2.73 0.38 -10.91
N VAL A 72 2.46 0.10 -9.64
CA VAL A 72 3.03 0.89 -8.56
C VAL A 72 4.54 0.72 -8.55
N ALA A 73 5.00 -0.53 -8.72
CA ALA A 73 6.43 -0.79 -8.68
C ALA A 73 7.15 -0.13 -9.82
N GLU A 74 6.55 -0.13 -11.00
CA GLU A 74 7.17 0.51 -12.15
C GLU A 74 7.28 2.02 -11.96
N SER A 75 6.25 2.63 -11.40
CA SER A 75 6.28 4.05 -11.15
C SER A 75 7.41 4.42 -10.20
N ILE A 76 7.54 3.69 -9.12
CA ILE A 76 8.55 3.97 -8.12
C ILE A 76 9.94 3.65 -8.67
N SER A 77 10.05 2.53 -9.36
CA SER A 77 11.33 2.12 -9.95
C SER A 77 11.84 3.19 -10.91
N SER A 78 10.95 3.72 -11.71
CA SER A 78 11.32 4.73 -12.68
C SER A 78 11.76 6.02 -12.02
N GLU A 79 11.06 6.42 -10.98
CA GLU A 79 11.36 7.70 -10.36
C GLU A 79 12.59 7.64 -9.46
N PHE A 80 12.78 6.55 -8.74
CA PHE A 80 13.85 6.46 -7.76
C PHE A 80 15.00 5.55 -8.19
N HIS A 81 14.91 4.99 -9.39
CA HIS A 81 15.99 4.14 -9.91
C HIS A 81 16.27 2.94 -8.99
N ILE A 82 15.22 2.31 -8.52
CA ILE A 82 15.31 1.12 -7.70
C ILE A 82 14.78 -0.05 -8.51
N PRO A 83 15.40 -1.21 -8.47
CA PRO A 83 14.88 -2.35 -9.25
C PRO A 83 13.41 -2.63 -8.91
N ALA A 84 12.61 -2.86 -9.92
CA ALA A 84 11.19 -3.06 -9.72
C ALA A 84 10.89 -4.23 -8.79
N GLN A 85 11.69 -5.27 -8.86
CA GLN A 85 11.47 -6.41 -8.01
C GLN A 85 11.65 -6.07 -6.54
N THR A 86 12.63 -5.23 -6.24
CA THR A 86 12.82 -4.77 -4.87
C THR A 86 11.63 -3.94 -4.43
N VAL A 87 11.14 -3.08 -5.32
CA VAL A 87 10.00 -2.25 -4.98
C VAL A 87 8.77 -3.11 -4.72
N GLU A 88 8.57 -4.16 -5.52
CA GLU A 88 7.41 -5.02 -5.32
C GLU A 88 7.45 -5.69 -3.96
N GLN A 89 8.62 -6.14 -3.55
CA GLN A 89 8.73 -6.78 -2.25
C GLN A 89 8.46 -5.81 -1.12
N ASP A 90 9.06 -4.64 -1.21
CA ASP A 90 8.89 -3.65 -0.16
C ASP A 90 7.45 -3.13 -0.13
N ALA A 91 6.84 -2.97 -1.29
CA ALA A 91 5.47 -2.49 -1.34
C ALA A 91 4.51 -3.51 -0.73
N ALA A 92 4.76 -4.78 -0.98
CA ALA A 92 3.89 -5.81 -0.41
C ALA A 92 3.96 -5.79 1.11
N GLU A 93 5.15 -5.59 1.65
CA GLU A 93 5.28 -5.53 3.10
C GLU A 93 4.64 -4.27 3.67
N PHE A 94 4.78 -3.17 2.96
CA PHE A 94 4.19 -1.92 3.41
C PHE A 94 2.66 -2.00 3.37
N LEU A 95 2.11 -2.63 2.35
CA LEU A 95 0.67 -2.80 2.25
C LEU A 95 0.15 -3.68 3.39
N ALA A 96 0.91 -4.71 3.73
CA ALA A 96 0.52 -5.56 4.85
C ALA A 96 0.54 -4.78 6.16
N GLN A 97 1.49 -3.86 6.30
CA GLN A 97 1.54 -3.03 7.49
C GLN A 97 0.34 -2.08 7.53
N LEU A 98 -0.02 -1.50 6.41
CA LEU A 98 -1.17 -0.61 6.36
C LEU A 98 -2.45 -1.36 6.71
N GLU A 99 -2.54 -2.61 6.26
CA GLU A 99 -3.69 -3.41 6.61
C GLU A 99 -3.71 -3.71 8.11
N ALA A 100 -2.56 -4.02 8.67
CA ALA A 100 -2.48 -4.31 10.10
C ALA A 100 -2.87 -3.10 10.94
N GLU A 101 -2.60 -1.90 10.41
CA GLU A 101 -2.96 -0.68 11.13
C GLU A 101 -4.42 -0.28 10.89
N GLY A 102 -5.14 -1.04 10.11
CA GLY A 102 -6.53 -0.73 9.84
C GLY A 102 -6.74 0.35 8.80
N LEU A 103 -5.69 0.71 8.06
CA LEU A 103 -5.79 1.76 7.07
C LEU A 103 -6.23 1.25 5.72
N LEU A 104 -5.98 -0.03 5.44
CA LEU A 104 -6.45 -0.68 4.25
C LEU A 104 -7.22 -1.93 4.63
N VAL A 105 -8.14 -2.31 3.79
CA VAL A 105 -8.94 -3.52 4.01
C VAL A 105 -8.76 -4.41 2.81
N SER A 106 -8.59 -5.69 3.05
CA SER A 106 -8.44 -6.65 1.96
C SER A 106 -9.76 -6.80 1.21
N ASP A 107 -9.67 -6.80 -0.10
CA ASP A 107 -10.86 -6.96 -0.93
C ASP A 107 -11.40 -8.36 -0.87
N ALA A 108 -10.54 -9.31 -0.56
CA ALA A 108 -10.99 -10.65 -0.60
C ALA A 108 -11.40 -11.07 0.70
N SER A 109 -12.42 -11.08 1.11
CA SER A 109 -12.69 -11.54 2.44
C SER A 109 -13.72 -12.60 2.47
#